data_88f2e3c7ca630770b2599c39ea30d2c2
#
_entry.id   88f2e3c7ca630770b2599c39ea30d2c2
#
_cell.length_a   1.000
_cell.length_b   1.000
_cell.length_c   1.000
_cell.angle_alpha   90.00
_cell.angle_beta   90.00
_cell.angle_gamma   90.00
#
_symmetry.space_group_name_H-M   'P 1'
#
loop_
_entity.id
_entity.type
_entity.pdbx_description
1 polymer ?
#
loop_
_entity_poly.entity_id
_entity_poly.type
_entity_poly.pdbx_seq_one_letter_code
_entity_poly.pdbx_strand_id
1 'polypeptide(L)'
;MLKIRFRRSGKRELFELDDETFLYVARAILDLQEDPRPRGYDKVAGREDQCRIWAGRDHRILYEIDEKAGRIIIVGFRRKDESTYE
;
A
#
# COMPACT_ATOMS: atom_id res chain seq x y z
N MET A 1 -11.68 0.27 -13.07
CA MET A 1 -11.32 0.03 -11.65
C MET A 1 -10.41 -1.20 -11.55
N LEU A 2 -9.31 -1.04 -10.85
CA LEU A 2 -8.36 -2.14 -10.68
C LEU A 2 -8.82 -3.09 -9.58
N LYS A 3 -8.44 -4.34 -9.70
CA LYS A 3 -8.72 -5.33 -8.67
C LYS A 3 -7.65 -5.26 -7.59
N ILE A 4 -8.03 -5.56 -6.36
CA ILE A 4 -7.09 -5.59 -5.23
C ILE A 4 -6.73 -7.02 -4.94
N ARG A 5 -5.42 -7.26 -4.78
CA ARG A 5 -4.88 -8.55 -4.34
C ARG A 5 -3.90 -8.29 -3.22
N PHE A 6 -3.68 -9.29 -2.40
CA PHE A 6 -2.73 -9.17 -1.29
C PHE A 6 -1.69 -10.27 -1.40
N ARG A 7 -0.43 -9.90 -1.18
CA ARG A 7 0.58 -10.90 -0.91
C ARG A 7 0.33 -11.45 0.49
N ARG A 8 0.87 -12.61 0.78
CA ARG A 8 0.69 -13.24 2.09
C ARG A 8 1.08 -12.29 3.23
N SER A 9 2.23 -11.62 3.09
CA SER A 9 2.71 -10.68 4.09
C SER A 9 1.75 -9.50 4.26
N GLY A 10 1.26 -8.97 3.16
CA GLY A 10 0.31 -7.86 3.21
C GLY A 10 -0.98 -8.24 3.90
N LYS A 11 -1.49 -9.42 3.59
CA LYS A 11 -2.72 -9.90 4.23
C LYS A 11 -2.52 -10.08 5.72
N ARG A 12 -1.42 -10.70 6.12
CA ARG A 12 -1.12 -10.91 7.53
C ARG A 12 -1.01 -9.58 8.28
N GLU A 13 -0.28 -8.65 7.70
CA GLU A 13 -0.07 -7.36 8.33
C GLU A 13 -1.35 -6.54 8.43
N LEU A 14 -2.23 -6.67 7.44
CA LEU A 14 -3.51 -5.99 7.48
C LEU A 14 -4.32 -6.40 8.72
N PHE A 15 -4.33 -7.69 9.03
CA PHE A 15 -5.08 -8.18 10.17
C PHE A 15 -4.43 -7.85 11.51
N GLU A 16 -3.20 -7.39 11.49
CA GLU A 16 -2.49 -6.97 12.70
C GLU A 16 -2.71 -5.50 13.04
N LEU A 17 -3.33 -4.75 12.14
CA LEU A 17 -3.59 -3.33 12.37
C LEU A 17 -4.71 -3.15 13.39
N ASP A 18 -4.61 -2.09 14.19
CA ASP A 18 -5.70 -1.72 15.06
C ASP A 18 -6.85 -1.15 14.23
N ASP A 19 -8.02 -1.05 14.84
CA ASP A 19 -9.23 -0.67 14.11
C ASP A 19 -9.11 0.68 13.41
N GLU A 20 -8.56 1.66 14.10
CA GLU A 20 -8.44 2.99 13.54
C GLU A 20 -7.51 3.01 12.33
N THR A 21 -6.34 2.39 12.47
CA THR A 21 -5.37 2.31 11.38
C THR A 21 -5.95 1.52 10.21
N PHE A 22 -6.68 0.44 10.52
CA PHE A 22 -7.33 -0.36 9.48
C PHE A 22 -8.24 0.51 8.62
N LEU A 23 -9.02 1.40 9.22
CA LEU A 23 -9.93 2.26 8.47
C LEU A 23 -9.19 3.20 7.52
N TYR A 24 -8.10 3.80 7.98
CA TYR A 24 -7.29 4.67 7.11
C TYR A 24 -6.69 3.90 5.96
N VAL A 25 -6.16 2.73 6.27
CA VAL A 25 -5.52 1.88 5.26
C VAL A 25 -6.54 1.39 4.25
N ALA A 26 -7.69 0.93 4.71
CA ALA A 26 -8.73 0.43 3.83
C ALA A 26 -9.19 1.51 2.85
N ARG A 27 -9.37 2.72 3.34
CA ARG A 27 -9.77 3.84 2.48
C ARG A 27 -8.70 4.13 1.43
N ALA A 28 -7.44 4.14 1.84
CA ALA A 28 -6.35 4.41 0.91
C ALA A 28 -6.27 3.32 -0.17
N ILE A 29 -6.49 2.07 0.20
CA ILE A 29 -6.49 0.97 -0.77
C ILE A 29 -7.63 1.14 -1.77
N LEU A 30 -8.81 1.50 -1.29
CA LEU A 30 -9.94 1.73 -2.18
C LEU A 30 -9.66 2.90 -3.14
N ASP A 31 -9.00 3.93 -2.67
CA ASP A 31 -8.62 5.05 -3.52
C ASP A 31 -7.63 4.62 -4.60
N LEU A 32 -6.74 3.68 -4.28
CA LEU A 32 -5.79 3.16 -5.26
C LEU A 32 -6.47 2.42 -6.40
N GLN A 33 -7.63 1.85 -6.17
CA GLN A 33 -8.39 1.19 -7.24
C GLN A 33 -8.76 2.18 -8.34
N GLU A 34 -9.05 3.41 -7.96
CA GLU A 34 -9.44 4.44 -8.92
C GLU A 34 -8.23 5.12 -9.53
N ASP A 35 -7.17 5.30 -8.74
CA ASP A 35 -5.96 5.98 -9.20
C ASP A 35 -4.74 5.31 -8.54
N PRO A 36 -4.06 4.42 -9.25
CA PRO A 36 -2.93 3.69 -8.68
C PRO A 36 -1.68 4.54 -8.49
N ARG A 37 -1.66 5.72 -9.09
CA ARG A 37 -0.52 6.64 -8.93
C ARG A 37 -1.03 7.99 -8.45
N PRO A 38 -1.60 8.03 -7.22
CA PRO A 38 -2.18 9.27 -6.71
C PRO A 38 -1.08 10.29 -6.40
N ARG A 39 -1.47 11.53 -6.24
CA ARG A 39 -0.53 12.57 -5.85
C ARG A 39 0.15 12.15 -4.54
N GLY A 40 1.46 12.24 -4.50
CA GLY A 40 2.23 11.89 -3.32
C GLY A 40 2.72 10.46 -3.29
N TYR A 41 2.39 9.65 -4.31
CA TYR A 41 2.96 8.32 -4.35
C TYR A 41 4.45 8.39 -4.69
N ASP A 42 5.19 7.37 -4.25
CA ASP A 42 6.61 7.22 -4.52
C ASP A 42 6.90 5.83 -5.03
N LYS A 43 7.96 5.72 -5.82
CA LYS A 43 8.50 4.43 -6.17
C LYS A 43 9.52 4.02 -5.12
N VAL A 44 9.60 2.73 -4.83
CA VAL A 44 10.59 2.23 -3.89
C VAL A 44 11.93 2.15 -4.61
N ALA A 45 12.96 2.74 -4.01
CA ALA A 45 14.29 2.77 -4.62
C ALA A 45 14.79 1.34 -4.88
N GLY A 46 15.31 1.12 -6.08
CA GLY A 46 15.81 -0.19 -6.48
C GLY A 46 14.74 -1.20 -6.85
N ARG A 47 13.47 -0.80 -6.82
CA ARG A 47 12.34 -1.69 -7.14
C ARG A 47 11.39 -0.98 -8.07
N GLU A 48 11.54 -1.17 -9.36
CA GLU A 48 10.74 -0.46 -10.36
C GLU A 48 9.24 -0.73 -10.27
N ASP A 49 8.88 -1.91 -9.83
CA ASP A 49 7.49 -2.34 -9.77
C ASP A 49 6.80 -2.04 -8.44
N GLN A 50 7.54 -1.55 -7.45
CA GLN A 50 6.98 -1.27 -6.14
C GLN A 50 6.76 0.22 -5.92
N CYS A 51 5.62 0.52 -5.33
CA CYS A 51 5.22 1.89 -5.01
C CYS A 51 4.84 1.97 -3.54
N ARG A 52 4.76 3.19 -3.04
CA ARG A 52 4.30 3.42 -1.69
C ARG A 52 3.50 4.69 -1.60
N ILE A 53 2.52 4.69 -0.70
CA ILE A 53 1.74 5.87 -0.37
C ILE A 53 1.57 5.96 1.13
N TRP A 54 1.26 7.16 1.61
CA TRP A 54 0.91 7.35 3.00
C TRP A 54 -0.56 7.02 3.21
N ALA A 55 -0.85 6.40 4.34
CA ALA A 55 -2.21 6.14 4.78
C ALA A 55 -2.32 6.68 6.20
N GLY A 56 -3.11 7.71 6.38
CA GLY A 56 -3.15 8.41 7.65
C GLY A 56 -1.85 9.17 7.88
N ARG A 57 -1.44 9.26 9.13
CA ARG A 57 -0.25 10.01 9.51
C ARG A 57 1.03 9.21 9.51
N ASP A 58 0.93 7.96 9.95
CA ASP A 58 2.10 7.21 10.36
C ASP A 58 2.35 5.93 9.59
N HIS A 59 1.49 5.60 8.67
CA HIS A 59 1.61 4.33 7.95
C HIS A 59 1.82 4.56 6.48
N ARG A 60 2.58 3.66 5.87
CA ARG A 60 2.76 3.61 4.42
C ARG A 60 2.29 2.27 3.91
N ILE A 61 1.70 2.29 2.74
CA ILE A 61 1.29 1.08 2.05
C ILE A 61 2.29 0.82 0.94
N LEU A 62 2.83 -0.38 0.92
CA LEU A 62 3.70 -0.85 -0.16
C LEU A 62 2.85 -1.66 -1.10
N TYR A 63 2.89 -1.34 -2.38
CA TYR A 63 2.06 -2.03 -3.37
C TYR A 63 2.75 -2.10 -4.71
N GLU A 64 2.24 -2.99 -5.56
CA GLU A 64 2.70 -3.15 -6.93
C GLU A 64 1.52 -2.92 -7.85
N ILE A 65 1.78 -2.41 -9.04
CA ILE A 65 0.75 -2.19 -10.05
C ILE A 65 1.02 -3.19 -11.18
N ASP A 66 0.04 -4.05 -11.43
CA ASP A 66 0.10 -4.99 -12.54
C ASP A 66 -0.92 -4.53 -13.57
N GLU A 67 -0.48 -3.69 -14.49
CA GLU A 67 -1.37 -3.08 -15.48
C GLU A 67 -1.91 -4.09 -16.47
N LYS A 68 -1.12 -5.10 -16.80
CA LYS A 68 -1.58 -6.12 -17.73
C LYS A 68 -2.72 -6.94 -17.16
N ALA A 69 -2.66 -7.26 -15.89
CA ALA A 69 -3.71 -8.00 -15.23
C ALA A 69 -4.81 -7.10 -14.67
N GLY A 70 -4.59 -5.78 -14.68
CA GLY A 70 -5.58 -4.83 -14.17
C GLY A 70 -5.76 -4.91 -12.67
N ARG A 71 -4.66 -5.02 -11.92
CA ARG A 71 -4.76 -5.20 -10.48
C ARG A 71 -3.65 -4.49 -9.73
N ILE A 72 -3.94 -4.25 -8.45
CA ILE A 72 -2.98 -3.75 -7.49
C ILE A 72 -2.70 -4.85 -6.49
N ILE A 73 -1.44 -5.05 -6.18
CA ILE A 73 -1.03 -6.09 -5.24
C ILE A 73 -0.46 -5.41 -4.01
N ILE A 74 -1.12 -5.61 -2.86
CA ILE A 74 -0.67 -5.02 -1.61
C ILE A 74 0.43 -5.91 -1.02
N VAL A 75 1.62 -5.33 -0.90
CA VAL A 75 2.79 -6.06 -0.43
C VAL A 75 2.88 -6.04 1.09
N GLY A 76 2.58 -4.89 1.69
CA GLY A 76 2.65 -4.77 3.13
C GLY A 76 2.46 -3.35 3.59
N PHE A 77 2.61 -3.18 4.89
CA PHE A 77 2.44 -1.90 5.55
C PHE A 77 3.66 -1.60 6.40
N ARG A 78 4.00 -0.32 6.51
CA ARG A 78 5.15 0.10 7.32
C ARG A 78 4.75 1.30 8.15
N ARG A 79 5.24 1.36 9.36
CA ARG A 79 5.07 2.54 10.20
C ARG A 79 6.18 3.53 9.89
N LYS A 80 5.89 4.79 10.14
CA LYS A 80 6.86 5.86 9.91
C LYS A 80 8.18 5.60 10.62
N ASP A 81 8.12 5.13 11.85
CA ASP A 81 9.31 4.85 12.65
C ASP A 81 10.20 3.80 12.00
N GLU A 82 9.58 2.78 11.44
CA GLU A 82 10.30 1.68 10.83
C GLU A 82 11.04 2.12 9.57
N SER A 83 10.47 3.07 8.85
CA SER A 83 11.07 3.55 7.61
C SER A 83 12.30 4.41 7.83
N THR A 84 12.53 4.85 9.04
CA THR A 84 13.67 5.71 9.35
C THR A 84 15.00 5.02 9.11
N TYR A 85 15.03 3.73 9.21
CA TYR A 85 16.27 2.96 9.13
C TYR A 85 16.50 2.30 7.78
N GLU A 86 15.68 2.58 6.82
CA GLU A 86 15.77 1.92 5.52
C GLU A 86 16.43 2.75 4.44
#